data_31ef0e9421e10d3b3d50f015dad2a05a
#
_entry.id   31ef0e9421e10d3b3d50f015dad2a05a
#
_cell.length_a   1.000
_cell.length_b   1.000
_cell.length_c   1.000
_cell.angle_alpha   90.00
_cell.angle_beta   90.00
_cell.angle_gamma   90.00
#
_symmetry.space_group_name_H-M   'P 1'
#
loop_
_entity.id
_entity.type
_entity.pdbx_description
1 polymer ?
#
loop_
_entity_poly.entity_id
_entity_poly.type
_entity_poly.pdbx_seq_one_letter_code
_entity_poly.pdbx_strand_id
1 'polypeptide(L)'
;MIKKTNDLLAGWPMTIVGGLFLLASFVLPRVGMPWGEQLAWVCVVVCGIPLLYLAIWRIIHNRGIAKISSALLISMAMIAAILIGDLFAAGEVAFIMEVGALLEDMTTARARKGLKKLIALTPETGRVIRDGKEIVIPAAQIRRGDSLRILPGETIPVDGVITAGETSVDQSIMTGESLPVDKAVGEAVFSGTINRFGSIDMEATEVGADSSLSKLIRMVQDADKKQAPTQRIADKWASWLVPVALLIAIVAWLTTGDVVRGVTVLVVFCPCALVLATPTAIMAAIGQATKHGVIVKSGEALEKMGKVKTVAFDKTGTLTYGKLAISDLVPLGDLDEAELLRLAASAERRSEHPLGRAIVEKANGDGVELYEVFEFKMEAGKGVKAVIDGQTYCLGSEPYLTEHGITLSDHGRAALDELRQAGKASVLVGCDGAVLGIVALSDTLRPEAKDMVAELKALGTRAVLLTGDNEKTAAYFASRVGIDEVHAGLLPEHKVEQLGALKVRGPVAMIGDGVNDAPALKTADVGVAMGAMGSDIAVEAADVALMTDDVSNIPYLKWLSNATVNTIKLAITLSMCINFVAVTLSVLGVLTPTTGALVHNAGSCFVVLLAALLYDRKYRKKQCKGKRGRP
;
A
#
# COMPACT_ATOMS: atom_id res chain seq x y z
N MET A 1 9.89 -34.80 15.31
CA MET A 1 10.09 -34.88 16.76
C MET A 1 11.02 -33.75 17.25
N ILE A 2 12.27 -33.67 16.81
CA ILE A 2 13.27 -32.68 17.22
C ILE A 2 12.74 -31.22 17.11
N LYS A 3 12.10 -30.85 16.00
CA LYS A 3 11.53 -29.49 15.82
C LYS A 3 10.47 -29.17 16.88
N LYS A 4 9.53 -30.08 17.16
CA LYS A 4 8.49 -29.88 18.18
C LYS A 4 9.08 -29.72 19.58
N THR A 5 10.13 -30.49 19.91
CA THR A 5 10.82 -30.37 21.20
C THR A 5 11.56 -29.03 21.31
N ASN A 6 12.21 -28.60 20.22
CA ASN A 6 12.87 -27.31 20.19
C ASN A 6 11.87 -26.14 20.35
N ASP A 7 10.72 -26.18 19.63
CA ASP A 7 9.67 -25.16 19.72
C ASP A 7 9.06 -25.09 21.14
N LEU A 8 9.07 -26.20 21.89
CA LEU A 8 8.63 -26.25 23.28
C LEU A 8 9.67 -25.60 24.21
N LEU A 9 10.96 -25.90 24.00
CA LEU A 9 12.06 -25.39 24.83
C LEU A 9 12.27 -23.88 24.60
N ALA A 10 12.14 -23.39 23.36
CA ALA A 10 12.27 -21.99 22.96
C ALA A 10 11.07 -21.12 23.34
N GLY A 11 10.17 -21.58 24.17
CA GLY A 11 8.96 -20.84 24.58
C GLY A 11 9.10 -20.15 25.93
N TRP A 12 8.31 -19.09 26.18
CA TRP A 12 8.28 -18.37 27.44
C TRP A 12 8.21 -19.25 28.71
N PRO A 13 7.36 -20.32 28.77
CA PRO A 13 7.28 -21.15 29.96
C PRO A 13 8.62 -21.81 30.34
N MET A 14 9.34 -22.37 29.36
CA MET A 14 10.62 -23.05 29.60
C MET A 14 11.74 -22.05 29.87
N THR A 15 11.74 -20.90 29.22
CA THR A 15 12.68 -19.81 29.48
C THR A 15 12.54 -19.29 30.94
N ILE A 16 11.30 -19.15 31.44
CA ILE A 16 11.04 -18.78 32.83
C ILE A 16 11.59 -19.85 33.77
N VAL A 17 11.37 -21.13 33.48
CA VAL A 17 11.93 -22.24 34.26
C VAL A 17 13.45 -22.16 34.28
N GLY A 18 14.10 -21.98 33.10
CA GLY A 18 15.54 -21.80 33.00
C GLY A 18 16.05 -20.64 33.88
N GLY A 19 15.37 -19.50 33.84
CA GLY A 19 15.68 -18.32 34.63
C GLY A 19 15.55 -18.54 36.15
N LEU A 20 14.53 -19.27 36.59
CA LEU A 20 14.35 -19.62 38.01
C LEU A 20 15.51 -20.51 38.53
N PHE A 21 15.90 -21.50 37.71
CA PHE A 21 17.04 -22.35 38.05
C PHE A 21 18.37 -21.60 38.02
N LEU A 22 18.55 -20.66 37.10
CA LEU A 22 19.71 -19.78 37.04
C LEU A 22 19.77 -18.87 38.29
N LEU A 23 18.63 -18.27 38.67
CA LEU A 23 18.56 -17.49 39.91
C LEU A 23 18.87 -18.34 41.13
N ALA A 24 18.34 -19.55 41.21
CA ALA A 24 18.66 -20.50 42.27
C ALA A 24 20.15 -20.83 42.32
N SER A 25 20.80 -21.03 41.17
CA SER A 25 22.26 -21.29 41.08
C SER A 25 23.11 -20.11 41.54
N PHE A 26 22.59 -18.90 41.52
CA PHE A 26 23.26 -17.70 42.04
C PHE A 26 23.08 -17.53 43.56
N VAL A 27 21.90 -17.83 44.08
CA VAL A 27 21.53 -17.57 45.47
C VAL A 27 21.98 -18.69 46.40
N LEU A 28 21.76 -19.96 46.03
CA LEU A 28 22.02 -21.10 46.94
C LEU A 28 23.48 -21.22 47.37
N PRO A 29 24.52 -21.04 46.55
CA PRO A 29 25.90 -21.05 47.01
C PRO A 29 26.20 -19.97 48.05
N ARG A 30 25.54 -18.78 47.93
CA ARG A 30 25.70 -17.67 48.89
C ARG A 30 25.03 -17.93 50.25
N VAL A 31 24.06 -18.85 50.28
CA VAL A 31 23.37 -19.28 51.51
C VAL A 31 24.02 -20.53 52.13
N GLY A 32 25.19 -20.95 51.61
CA GLY A 32 25.95 -22.07 52.16
C GLY A 32 25.65 -23.45 51.54
N MET A 33 24.98 -23.47 50.37
CA MET A 33 24.69 -24.71 49.63
C MET A 33 25.53 -24.78 48.33
N PRO A 34 26.79 -25.26 48.36
CA PRO A 34 27.70 -25.20 47.20
C PRO A 34 27.21 -25.98 45.97
N TRP A 35 26.41 -27.03 46.17
CA TRP A 35 25.81 -27.79 45.08
C TRP A 35 24.80 -26.97 44.24
N GLY A 36 24.36 -25.82 44.75
CA GLY A 36 23.42 -24.93 44.03
C GLY A 36 23.96 -24.43 42.70
N GLU A 37 25.27 -24.29 42.54
CA GLU A 37 25.90 -23.87 41.28
C GLU A 37 25.56 -24.82 40.10
N GLN A 38 25.43 -26.11 40.38
CA GLN A 38 25.08 -27.11 39.36
C GLN A 38 23.67 -26.94 38.76
N LEU A 39 22.80 -26.18 39.43
CA LEU A 39 21.47 -25.86 38.91
C LEU A 39 21.51 -25.01 37.63
N ALA A 40 22.63 -24.32 37.38
CA ALA A 40 22.85 -23.60 36.11
C ALA A 40 22.78 -24.53 34.89
N TRP A 41 23.10 -25.83 35.04
CA TRP A 41 22.94 -26.81 33.96
C TRP A 41 21.52 -26.89 33.43
N VAL A 42 20.50 -26.72 34.25
CA VAL A 42 19.11 -26.73 33.81
C VAL A 42 18.88 -25.58 32.84
N CYS A 43 19.40 -24.40 33.17
CA CYS A 43 19.31 -23.24 32.27
C CYS A 43 20.09 -23.45 30.97
N VAL A 44 21.32 -23.96 31.05
CA VAL A 44 22.16 -24.29 29.88
C VAL A 44 21.46 -25.28 28.96
N VAL A 45 20.79 -26.29 29.51
CA VAL A 45 20.05 -27.29 28.72
C VAL A 45 18.79 -26.66 28.10
N VAL A 46 17.98 -25.97 28.90
CA VAL A 46 16.68 -25.46 28.47
C VAL A 46 16.83 -24.30 27.44
N CYS A 47 17.69 -23.33 27.74
CA CYS A 47 17.89 -22.16 26.86
C CYS A 47 19.02 -22.38 25.83
N GLY A 48 20.03 -23.21 26.15
CA GLY A 48 21.17 -23.44 25.26
C GLY A 48 20.92 -24.46 24.16
N ILE A 49 20.06 -25.48 24.36
CA ILE A 49 19.72 -26.45 23.30
C ILE A 49 19.06 -25.77 22.10
N PRO A 50 18.08 -24.87 22.24
CA PRO A 50 17.52 -24.14 21.11
C PRO A 50 18.57 -23.37 20.29
N LEU A 51 19.51 -22.71 20.97
CA LEU A 51 20.62 -22.00 20.31
C LEU A 51 21.54 -22.95 19.54
N LEU A 52 21.93 -24.05 20.14
CA LEU A 52 22.75 -25.11 19.51
C LEU A 52 22.03 -25.72 18.30
N TYR A 53 20.75 -26.03 18.46
CA TYR A 53 19.93 -26.56 17.37
C TYR A 53 19.89 -25.59 16.19
N LEU A 54 19.66 -24.30 16.43
CA LEU A 54 19.65 -23.28 15.40
C LEU A 54 21.02 -23.12 14.72
N ALA A 55 22.10 -23.16 15.48
CA ALA A 55 23.46 -23.11 14.94
C ALA A 55 23.75 -24.30 14.01
N ILE A 56 23.48 -25.52 14.46
CA ILE A 56 23.69 -26.75 13.69
C ILE A 56 22.79 -26.77 12.44
N TRP A 57 21.51 -26.40 12.60
CA TRP A 57 20.57 -26.37 11.48
C TRP A 57 21.06 -25.42 10.38
N ARG A 58 21.54 -24.22 10.73
CA ARG A 58 22.09 -23.25 9.77
C ARG A 58 23.36 -23.73 9.09
N ILE A 59 24.24 -24.43 9.81
CA ILE A 59 25.46 -25.02 9.23
C ILE A 59 25.10 -26.07 8.14
N ILE A 60 24.05 -26.85 8.39
CA ILE A 60 23.65 -27.94 7.48
C ILE A 60 22.91 -27.38 6.24
N HIS A 61 21.99 -26.45 6.44
CA HIS A 61 21.06 -26.01 5.38
C HIS A 61 21.54 -24.80 4.59
N ASN A 62 22.41 -23.94 5.13
CA ASN A 62 22.93 -22.79 4.42
C ASN A 62 24.18 -23.14 3.60
N ARG A 63 24.51 -22.28 2.62
CA ARG A 63 25.70 -22.42 1.76
C ARG A 63 26.70 -21.29 1.98
N GLY A 64 27.98 -21.59 1.82
CA GLY A 64 29.07 -20.58 1.91
C GLY A 64 29.17 -19.95 3.29
N ILE A 65 29.49 -18.65 3.36
CA ILE A 65 29.70 -17.88 4.60
C ILE A 65 28.43 -17.81 5.46
N ALA A 66 27.24 -17.93 4.87
CA ALA A 66 25.97 -17.93 5.61
C ALA A 66 25.81 -19.12 6.58
N LYS A 67 26.70 -20.12 6.55
CA LYS A 67 26.79 -21.19 7.55
C LYS A 67 27.22 -20.66 8.92
N ILE A 68 28.06 -19.63 8.92
CA ILE A 68 28.58 -19.01 10.13
C ILE A 68 27.56 -17.95 10.58
N SER A 69 26.77 -18.28 11.60
CA SER A 69 25.70 -17.43 12.11
C SER A 69 26.00 -16.93 13.53
N SER A 70 25.27 -15.90 13.97
CA SER A 70 25.32 -15.41 15.34
C SER A 70 25.03 -16.50 16.38
N ALA A 71 24.07 -17.40 16.08
CA ALA A 71 23.78 -18.54 16.94
C ALA A 71 25.01 -19.44 17.15
N LEU A 72 25.86 -19.59 16.13
CA LEU A 72 27.12 -20.34 16.25
C LEU A 72 28.11 -19.63 17.20
N LEU A 73 28.28 -18.30 17.06
CA LEU A 73 29.17 -17.52 17.95
C LEU A 73 28.74 -17.63 19.42
N ILE A 74 27.44 -17.47 19.66
CA ILE A 74 26.87 -17.55 21.01
C ILE A 74 27.03 -18.98 21.59
N SER A 75 26.77 -20.00 20.77
CA SER A 75 26.99 -21.39 21.16
C SER A 75 28.45 -21.68 21.48
N MET A 76 29.39 -21.11 20.71
CA MET A 76 30.82 -21.21 20.99
C MET A 76 31.19 -20.50 22.32
N ALA A 77 30.62 -19.32 22.56
CA ALA A 77 30.84 -18.58 23.82
C ALA A 77 30.30 -19.35 25.04
N MET A 78 29.08 -19.94 24.90
CA MET A 78 28.49 -20.80 25.94
C MET A 78 29.36 -22.03 26.22
N ILE A 79 29.83 -22.74 25.18
CA ILE A 79 30.70 -23.90 25.31
C ILE A 79 32.03 -23.49 25.95
N ALA A 80 32.61 -22.36 25.54
CA ALA A 80 33.84 -21.85 26.13
C ALA A 80 33.70 -21.56 27.65
N ALA A 81 32.57 -20.96 28.06
CA ALA A 81 32.26 -20.71 29.46
C ALA A 81 32.16 -22.02 30.26
N ILE A 82 31.54 -23.07 29.69
CA ILE A 82 31.48 -24.41 30.29
C ILE A 82 32.90 -25.00 30.46
N LEU A 83 33.75 -24.89 29.43
CA LEU A 83 35.12 -25.43 29.45
C LEU A 83 36.04 -24.71 30.47
N ILE A 84 35.78 -23.42 30.70
CA ILE A 84 36.49 -22.62 31.73
C ILE A 84 36.00 -23.00 33.14
N GLY A 85 34.87 -23.68 33.27
CA GLY A 85 34.24 -24.08 34.53
C GLY A 85 33.27 -23.06 35.11
N ASP A 86 32.93 -22.00 34.36
CA ASP A 86 31.95 -21.00 34.77
C ASP A 86 30.55 -21.36 34.23
N LEU A 87 29.90 -22.26 34.96
CA LEU A 87 28.54 -22.76 34.59
C LEU A 87 27.48 -21.66 34.70
N PHE A 88 27.66 -20.75 35.67
CA PHE A 88 26.73 -19.64 35.84
C PHE A 88 26.75 -18.72 34.61
N ALA A 89 27.93 -18.29 34.16
CA ALA A 89 28.08 -17.45 32.97
C ALA A 89 27.55 -18.15 31.71
N ALA A 90 27.75 -19.46 31.56
CA ALA A 90 27.20 -20.24 30.45
C ALA A 90 25.66 -20.23 30.43
N GLY A 91 25.02 -20.45 31.58
CA GLY A 91 23.57 -20.42 31.74
C GLY A 91 23.02 -19.02 31.56
N GLU A 92 23.70 -18.00 32.07
CA GLU A 92 23.30 -16.61 31.97
C GLU A 92 23.31 -16.09 30.50
N VAL A 93 24.39 -16.38 29.77
CA VAL A 93 24.47 -16.06 28.33
C VAL A 93 23.35 -16.73 27.56
N ALA A 94 23.10 -18.04 27.80
CA ALA A 94 22.01 -18.77 27.14
C ALA A 94 20.64 -18.16 27.47
N PHE A 95 20.36 -17.84 28.74
CA PHE A 95 19.12 -17.23 29.21
C PHE A 95 18.86 -15.85 28.60
N ILE A 96 19.86 -14.95 28.70
CA ILE A 96 19.73 -13.58 28.20
C ILE A 96 19.51 -13.58 26.70
N MET A 97 20.17 -14.46 25.96
CA MET A 97 20.00 -14.57 24.51
C MET A 97 18.62 -15.12 24.11
N GLU A 98 18.11 -16.10 24.86
CA GLU A 98 16.76 -16.65 24.63
C GLU A 98 15.68 -15.61 24.94
N VAL A 99 15.80 -14.88 26.06
CA VAL A 99 14.90 -13.76 26.39
C VAL A 99 14.96 -12.69 25.30
N GLY A 100 16.15 -12.36 24.81
CA GLY A 100 16.34 -11.42 23.71
C GLY A 100 15.60 -11.86 22.45
N ALA A 101 15.73 -13.13 22.04
CA ALA A 101 15.06 -13.70 20.89
C ALA A 101 13.52 -13.64 21.03
N LEU A 102 12.98 -13.98 22.20
CA LEU A 102 11.55 -13.91 22.49
C LEU A 102 11.01 -12.47 22.43
N LEU A 103 11.75 -11.48 22.96
CA LEU A 103 11.36 -10.07 22.87
C LEU A 103 11.41 -9.54 21.43
N GLU A 104 12.39 -9.97 20.64
CA GLU A 104 12.48 -9.65 19.21
C GLU A 104 11.30 -10.23 18.42
N ASP A 105 10.92 -11.50 18.69
CA ASP A 105 9.77 -12.16 18.09
C ASP A 105 8.45 -11.44 18.43
N MET A 106 8.26 -11.06 19.70
CA MET A 106 7.09 -10.27 20.12
C MET A 106 7.00 -8.92 19.40
N THR A 107 8.14 -8.23 19.25
CA THR A 107 8.20 -6.93 18.58
C THR A 107 7.91 -7.06 17.09
N THR A 108 8.46 -8.09 16.44
CA THR A 108 8.17 -8.41 15.03
C THR A 108 6.71 -8.81 14.83
N ALA A 109 6.14 -9.59 15.75
CA ALA A 109 4.71 -9.93 15.72
C ALA A 109 3.79 -8.71 15.85
N ARG A 110 4.21 -7.68 16.62
CA ARG A 110 3.50 -6.40 16.70
C ARG A 110 3.51 -5.66 15.37
N ALA A 111 4.63 -5.63 14.66
CA ALA A 111 4.73 -5.03 13.33
C ALA A 111 3.79 -5.70 12.30
N ARG A 112 3.54 -7.01 12.44
CA ARG A 112 2.62 -7.79 11.58
C ARG A 112 1.15 -7.70 11.99
N LYS A 113 0.79 -6.89 12.98
CA LYS A 113 -0.59 -6.80 13.51
C LYS A 113 -1.61 -6.35 12.44
N GLY A 114 -1.20 -5.51 11.50
CA GLY A 114 -2.06 -5.07 10.39
C GLY A 114 -2.54 -6.23 9.52
N LEU A 115 -1.61 -7.11 9.11
CA LEU A 115 -1.92 -8.31 8.33
C LEU A 115 -2.85 -9.28 9.09
N LYS A 116 -2.59 -9.50 10.39
CA LYS A 116 -3.45 -10.36 11.21
C LYS A 116 -4.89 -9.84 11.30
N LYS A 117 -5.07 -8.51 11.35
CA LYS A 117 -6.40 -7.90 11.34
C LYS A 117 -7.14 -8.15 10.02
N LEU A 118 -6.47 -8.00 8.86
CA LEU A 118 -7.09 -8.30 7.57
C LEU A 118 -7.53 -9.77 7.46
N ILE A 119 -6.69 -10.71 7.89
CA ILE A 119 -7.03 -12.15 7.88
C ILE A 119 -8.23 -12.44 8.78
N ALA A 120 -8.32 -11.78 9.95
CA ALA A 120 -9.42 -11.98 10.89
C ALA A 120 -10.80 -11.48 10.39
N LEU A 121 -10.82 -10.76 9.26
CA LEU A 121 -12.04 -10.26 8.62
C LEU A 121 -12.60 -11.20 7.56
N THR A 122 -11.87 -12.28 7.25
CA THR A 122 -12.37 -13.29 6.29
C THR A 122 -13.64 -13.91 6.83
N PRO A 123 -14.79 -13.77 6.12
CA PRO A 123 -16.04 -14.34 6.56
C PRO A 123 -15.98 -15.86 6.58
N GLU A 124 -16.49 -16.47 7.64
CA GLU A 124 -16.51 -17.93 7.77
C GLU A 124 -17.73 -18.55 7.09
N THR A 125 -18.86 -17.83 7.06
CA THR A 125 -20.15 -18.32 6.54
C THR A 125 -20.83 -17.27 5.67
N GLY A 126 -21.78 -17.72 4.83
CA GLY A 126 -22.67 -16.86 4.06
C GLY A 126 -24.07 -17.47 3.97
N ARG A 127 -25.09 -16.63 3.83
CA ARG A 127 -26.51 -16.99 3.72
C ARG A 127 -26.90 -17.03 2.24
N VAL A 128 -27.04 -18.24 1.69
CA VAL A 128 -27.37 -18.47 0.29
C VAL A 128 -28.86 -18.79 0.15
N ILE A 129 -29.50 -18.28 -0.88
CA ILE A 129 -30.88 -18.59 -1.26
C ILE A 129 -30.85 -19.68 -2.32
N ARG A 130 -31.33 -20.89 -1.96
CA ARG A 130 -31.48 -22.02 -2.91
C ARG A 130 -32.91 -22.54 -2.81
N ASP A 131 -33.55 -22.71 -3.95
CA ASP A 131 -34.94 -23.18 -4.05
C ASP A 131 -35.92 -22.37 -3.15
N GLY A 132 -35.70 -21.06 -3.05
CA GLY A 132 -36.51 -20.14 -2.23
C GLY A 132 -36.29 -20.26 -0.72
N LYS A 133 -35.30 -21.06 -0.26
CA LYS A 133 -34.96 -21.22 1.16
C LYS A 133 -33.57 -20.62 1.44
N GLU A 134 -33.49 -19.93 2.57
CA GLU A 134 -32.22 -19.43 3.09
C GLU A 134 -31.46 -20.53 3.82
N ILE A 135 -30.22 -20.76 3.41
CA ILE A 135 -29.35 -21.77 4.01
C ILE A 135 -28.01 -21.09 4.33
N VAL A 136 -27.55 -21.21 5.57
CA VAL A 136 -26.21 -20.73 5.98
C VAL A 136 -25.20 -21.84 5.66
N ILE A 137 -24.24 -21.50 4.82
CA ILE A 137 -23.17 -22.42 4.42
C ILE A 137 -21.79 -21.78 4.69
N PRO A 138 -20.72 -22.59 4.80
CA PRO A 138 -19.35 -22.05 4.83
C PRO A 138 -19.07 -21.18 3.60
N ALA A 139 -18.43 -20.03 3.76
CA ALA A 139 -18.13 -19.09 2.67
C ALA A 139 -17.34 -19.75 1.53
N ALA A 140 -16.48 -20.72 1.85
CA ALA A 140 -15.72 -21.52 0.89
C ALA A 140 -16.58 -22.40 -0.04
N GLN A 141 -17.86 -22.61 0.28
CA GLN A 141 -18.80 -23.41 -0.53
C GLN A 141 -19.72 -22.56 -1.39
N ILE A 142 -19.65 -21.25 -1.29
CA ILE A 142 -20.38 -20.32 -2.15
C ILE A 142 -19.77 -20.38 -3.56
N ARG A 143 -20.62 -20.39 -4.56
CA ARG A 143 -20.24 -20.44 -5.98
C ARG A 143 -20.63 -19.15 -6.70
N ARG A 144 -19.91 -18.86 -7.77
CA ARG A 144 -20.28 -17.76 -8.68
C ARG A 144 -21.69 -17.98 -9.23
N GLY A 145 -22.52 -16.93 -9.17
CA GLY A 145 -23.93 -16.97 -9.53
C GLY A 145 -24.88 -17.41 -8.41
N ASP A 146 -24.37 -17.78 -7.22
CA ASP A 146 -25.24 -18.02 -6.06
C ASP A 146 -25.91 -16.70 -5.63
N SER A 147 -27.22 -16.75 -5.32
CA SER A 147 -27.93 -15.61 -4.73
C SER A 147 -27.77 -15.65 -3.21
N LEU A 148 -27.35 -14.53 -2.64
CA LEU A 148 -27.12 -14.39 -1.20
C LEU A 148 -28.01 -13.29 -0.62
N ARG A 149 -28.46 -13.49 0.63
CA ARG A 149 -29.09 -12.45 1.45
C ARG A 149 -28.16 -12.01 2.53
N ILE A 150 -27.96 -10.69 2.64
CA ILE A 150 -27.09 -10.06 3.64
C ILE A 150 -27.95 -9.18 4.54
N LEU A 151 -27.97 -9.52 5.82
CA LEU A 151 -28.72 -8.77 6.83
C LEU A 151 -27.88 -7.62 7.43
N PRO A 152 -28.52 -6.62 8.07
CA PRO A 152 -27.80 -5.57 8.78
C PRO A 152 -26.86 -6.14 9.85
N GLY A 153 -25.61 -5.65 9.87
CA GLY A 153 -24.55 -6.12 10.76
C GLY A 153 -23.77 -7.33 10.27
N GLU A 154 -24.22 -8.01 9.21
CA GLU A 154 -23.48 -9.13 8.63
C GLU A 154 -22.32 -8.65 7.74
N THR A 155 -21.24 -9.44 7.74
CA THR A 155 -20.11 -9.25 6.83
C THR A 155 -20.43 -9.90 5.50
N ILE A 156 -20.19 -9.20 4.39
CA ILE A 156 -20.39 -9.69 3.03
C ILE A 156 -19.36 -10.81 2.74
N PRO A 157 -19.81 -12.04 2.43
CA PRO A 157 -18.92 -13.21 2.39
C PRO A 157 -18.08 -13.31 1.10
N VAL A 158 -18.58 -12.80 -0.02
CA VAL A 158 -17.98 -12.87 -1.36
C VAL A 158 -18.25 -11.58 -2.10
N ASP A 159 -17.53 -11.31 -3.20
CA ASP A 159 -17.85 -10.16 -4.04
C ASP A 159 -19.12 -10.44 -4.86
N GLY A 160 -19.91 -9.41 -5.12
CA GLY A 160 -21.14 -9.55 -5.88
C GLY A 160 -21.76 -8.23 -6.28
N VAL A 161 -22.93 -8.34 -6.93
CA VAL A 161 -23.75 -7.20 -7.37
C VAL A 161 -25.10 -7.28 -6.69
N ILE A 162 -25.60 -6.17 -6.18
CA ILE A 162 -26.91 -6.08 -5.52
C ILE A 162 -28.00 -6.31 -6.57
N THR A 163 -28.88 -7.28 -6.31
CA THR A 163 -30.01 -7.61 -7.17
C THR A 163 -31.34 -7.09 -6.62
N ALA A 164 -31.42 -6.88 -5.29
CA ALA A 164 -32.59 -6.30 -4.64
C ALA A 164 -32.22 -5.62 -3.32
N GLY A 165 -32.94 -4.56 -2.97
CA GLY A 165 -32.73 -3.78 -1.75
C GLY A 165 -31.75 -2.64 -1.89
N GLU A 166 -31.64 -1.84 -0.82
CA GLU A 166 -30.71 -0.72 -0.69
C GLU A 166 -30.00 -0.85 0.66
N THR A 167 -28.75 -0.41 0.74
CA THR A 167 -27.94 -0.55 1.94
C THR A 167 -26.90 0.55 2.06
N SER A 168 -26.33 0.68 3.26
CA SER A 168 -25.13 1.46 3.52
C SER A 168 -24.04 0.51 3.99
N VAL A 169 -22.96 0.41 3.25
CA VAL A 169 -21.86 -0.57 3.46
C VAL A 169 -20.65 0.12 4.07
N ASP A 170 -20.18 -0.39 5.19
CA ASP A 170 -18.91 0.02 5.80
C ASP A 170 -17.74 -0.70 5.09
N GLN A 171 -17.02 0.06 4.32
CA GLN A 171 -15.84 -0.39 3.56
C GLN A 171 -14.52 0.03 4.22
N SER A 172 -14.56 0.57 5.44
CA SER A 172 -13.42 1.17 6.15
C SER A 172 -12.19 0.24 6.26
N ILE A 173 -12.42 -1.06 6.27
CA ILE A 173 -11.40 -2.09 6.35
C ILE A 173 -10.58 -2.18 5.07
N MET A 174 -11.18 -1.94 3.92
CA MET A 174 -10.54 -1.99 2.61
C MET A 174 -10.08 -0.61 2.17
N THR A 175 -10.89 0.41 2.39
CA THR A 175 -10.64 1.77 1.91
C THR A 175 -9.93 2.66 2.94
N GLY A 176 -10.06 2.35 4.23
CA GLY A 176 -9.61 3.21 5.32
C GLY A 176 -10.56 4.37 5.64
N GLU A 177 -11.66 4.53 4.88
CA GLU A 177 -12.66 5.57 5.08
C GLU A 177 -13.69 5.13 6.12
N SER A 178 -13.98 6.00 7.11
CA SER A 178 -14.86 5.66 8.23
C SER A 178 -16.34 5.85 7.92
N LEU A 179 -16.70 6.53 6.83
CA LEU A 179 -18.10 6.77 6.47
C LEU A 179 -18.60 5.59 5.63
N PRO A 180 -19.74 5.00 5.97
CA PRO A 180 -20.40 4.00 5.14
C PRO A 180 -20.79 4.60 3.78
N VAL A 181 -20.78 3.77 2.75
CA VAL A 181 -21.15 4.14 1.37
C VAL A 181 -22.50 3.54 1.05
N ASP A 182 -23.43 4.40 0.59
CA ASP A 182 -24.76 3.94 0.17
C ASP A 182 -24.65 3.15 -1.13
N LYS A 183 -25.39 2.05 -1.22
CA LYS A 183 -25.38 1.10 -2.31
C LYS A 183 -26.80 0.70 -2.68
N ALA A 184 -27.08 0.70 -3.99
CA ALA A 184 -28.38 0.37 -4.60
C ALA A 184 -28.26 -0.83 -5.56
N VAL A 185 -29.39 -1.26 -6.11
CA VAL A 185 -29.47 -2.34 -7.10
C VAL A 185 -28.57 -2.03 -8.30
N GLY A 186 -27.79 -3.02 -8.73
CA GLY A 186 -26.82 -2.93 -9.83
C GLY A 186 -25.42 -2.49 -9.40
N GLU A 187 -25.22 -2.09 -8.14
CA GLU A 187 -23.90 -1.72 -7.62
C GLU A 187 -23.14 -2.89 -7.02
N ALA A 188 -21.81 -2.83 -7.16
CA ALA A 188 -20.91 -3.85 -6.62
C ALA A 188 -20.70 -3.71 -5.11
N VAL A 189 -20.63 -4.85 -4.42
CA VAL A 189 -20.27 -5.00 -3.02
C VAL A 189 -19.14 -6.02 -2.87
N PHE A 190 -18.31 -5.87 -1.86
CA PHE A 190 -17.04 -6.58 -1.75
C PHE A 190 -16.94 -7.41 -0.46
N SER A 191 -16.30 -8.56 -0.59
CA SER A 191 -16.03 -9.47 0.53
C SER A 191 -15.29 -8.76 1.68
N GLY A 192 -15.70 -9.05 2.93
CA GLY A 192 -15.09 -8.47 4.13
C GLY A 192 -15.62 -7.10 4.53
N THR A 193 -16.48 -6.47 3.71
CA THR A 193 -17.20 -5.24 4.07
C THR A 193 -18.45 -5.56 4.90
N ILE A 194 -18.94 -4.60 5.68
CA ILE A 194 -20.05 -4.83 6.63
C ILE A 194 -21.29 -4.10 6.16
N ASN A 195 -22.39 -4.82 6.00
CA ASN A 195 -23.70 -4.22 5.77
C ASN A 195 -24.18 -3.51 7.06
N ARG A 196 -24.38 -2.18 7.01
CA ARG A 196 -24.79 -1.40 8.21
C ARG A 196 -26.28 -1.23 8.33
N PHE A 197 -26.99 -1.01 7.22
CA PHE A 197 -28.42 -0.74 7.19
C PHE A 197 -29.07 -1.50 6.03
N GLY A 198 -30.36 -1.79 6.17
CA GLY A 198 -31.12 -2.49 5.14
C GLY A 198 -30.73 -3.96 4.99
N SER A 199 -31.58 -4.71 4.31
CA SER A 199 -31.30 -6.08 3.87
C SER A 199 -31.17 -6.07 2.35
N ILE A 200 -30.15 -6.70 1.82
CA ILE A 200 -29.92 -6.80 0.39
C ILE A 200 -29.87 -8.25 -0.07
N ASP A 201 -30.35 -8.47 -1.29
CA ASP A 201 -30.04 -9.68 -2.03
C ASP A 201 -28.97 -9.34 -3.07
N MET A 202 -27.97 -10.19 -3.22
CA MET A 202 -26.87 -10.02 -4.13
C MET A 202 -26.56 -11.32 -4.88
N GLU A 203 -26.04 -11.19 -6.09
CA GLU A 203 -25.51 -12.32 -6.87
C GLU A 203 -23.99 -12.35 -6.74
N ALA A 204 -23.43 -13.50 -6.40
CA ALA A 204 -22.00 -13.71 -6.24
C ALA A 204 -21.27 -13.62 -7.59
N THR A 205 -20.30 -12.72 -7.71
CA THR A 205 -19.47 -12.53 -8.93
C THR A 205 -18.10 -13.18 -8.79
N GLU A 206 -17.39 -12.92 -7.68
CA GLU A 206 -16.07 -13.47 -7.40
C GLU A 206 -16.06 -14.15 -6.03
N VAL A 207 -15.52 -15.38 -5.96
CA VAL A 207 -15.62 -16.25 -4.78
C VAL A 207 -14.27 -16.84 -4.36
N GLY A 208 -14.14 -17.20 -3.10
CA GLY A 208 -12.99 -17.90 -2.56
C GLY A 208 -11.66 -17.14 -2.76
N ALA A 209 -10.73 -17.75 -3.49
CA ALA A 209 -9.40 -17.16 -3.73
C ALA A 209 -9.41 -15.92 -4.64
N ASP A 210 -10.47 -15.75 -5.43
CA ASP A 210 -10.61 -14.68 -6.41
C ASP A 210 -11.35 -13.47 -5.84
N SER A 211 -11.94 -13.57 -4.62
CA SER A 211 -12.57 -12.43 -3.96
C SER A 211 -11.56 -11.32 -3.65
N SER A 212 -12.03 -10.07 -3.67
CA SER A 212 -11.23 -8.87 -3.43
C SER A 212 -10.45 -8.95 -2.11
N LEU A 213 -11.09 -9.37 -1.02
CA LEU A 213 -10.41 -9.54 0.27
C LEU A 213 -9.31 -10.61 0.21
N SER A 214 -9.56 -11.75 -0.44
CA SER A 214 -8.56 -12.83 -0.59
C SER A 214 -7.35 -12.38 -1.41
N LYS A 215 -7.59 -11.62 -2.50
CA LYS A 215 -6.53 -11.01 -3.31
C LYS A 215 -5.69 -10.05 -2.48
N LEU A 216 -6.33 -9.18 -1.66
CA LEU A 216 -5.64 -8.26 -0.76
C LEU A 216 -4.76 -8.98 0.26
N ILE A 217 -5.31 -9.98 0.94
CA ILE A 217 -4.56 -10.78 1.93
C ILE A 217 -3.34 -11.42 1.26
N ARG A 218 -3.50 -12.00 0.07
CA ARG A 218 -2.40 -12.60 -0.70
C ARG A 218 -1.32 -11.59 -1.06
N MET A 219 -1.70 -10.40 -1.56
CA MET A 219 -0.74 -9.34 -1.88
C MET A 219 0.12 -8.94 -0.67
N VAL A 220 -0.51 -8.74 0.49
CA VAL A 220 0.21 -8.38 1.72
C VAL A 220 1.09 -9.53 2.23
N GLN A 221 0.64 -10.79 2.09
CA GLN A 221 1.46 -11.97 2.42
C GLN A 221 2.66 -12.13 1.50
N ASP A 222 2.49 -11.87 0.19
CA ASP A 222 3.58 -11.96 -0.77
C ASP A 222 4.58 -10.81 -0.61
N ALA A 223 4.13 -9.66 -0.10
CA ALA A 223 5.00 -8.55 0.29
C ALA A 223 5.97 -8.94 1.42
N ASP A 224 5.53 -9.75 2.38
CA ASP A 224 6.41 -10.29 3.46
C ASP A 224 7.48 -11.24 2.93
N LYS A 225 7.21 -11.97 1.84
CA LYS A 225 8.15 -12.92 1.24
C LYS A 225 9.21 -12.27 0.35
N LYS A 226 8.89 -11.14 -0.29
CA LYS A 226 9.80 -10.42 -1.20
C LYS A 226 10.74 -9.50 -0.42
N GLN A 227 11.99 -9.94 -0.24
CA GLN A 227 13.00 -9.15 0.47
C GLN A 227 13.38 -7.86 -0.28
N ALA A 228 13.41 -6.74 0.46
CA ALA A 228 13.89 -5.47 -0.04
C ALA A 228 15.41 -5.49 -0.33
N PRO A 229 15.91 -4.66 -1.26
CA PRO A 229 17.35 -4.56 -1.57
C PRO A 229 18.20 -4.27 -0.35
N THR A 230 17.79 -3.34 0.52
CA THR A 230 18.51 -3.01 1.77
C THR A 230 18.56 -4.20 2.73
N GLN A 231 17.51 -5.02 2.81
CA GLN A 231 17.51 -6.23 3.60
C GLN A 231 18.57 -7.23 3.09
N ARG A 232 18.61 -7.48 1.77
CA ARG A 232 19.64 -8.35 1.15
C ARG A 232 21.06 -7.86 1.42
N ILE A 233 21.26 -6.54 1.40
CA ILE A 233 22.56 -5.92 1.73
C ILE A 233 22.88 -6.14 3.20
N ALA A 234 21.94 -5.92 4.13
CA ALA A 234 22.12 -6.13 5.56
C ALA A 234 22.48 -7.59 5.87
N ASP A 235 21.78 -8.56 5.26
CA ASP A 235 22.06 -9.99 5.40
C ASP A 235 23.47 -10.35 4.91
N LYS A 236 23.91 -9.78 3.79
CA LYS A 236 25.27 -9.97 3.27
C LYS A 236 26.33 -9.40 4.21
N TRP A 237 26.14 -8.18 4.72
CA TRP A 237 27.05 -7.58 5.71
C TRP A 237 27.08 -8.37 7.00
N ALA A 238 25.94 -8.81 7.51
CA ALA A 238 25.86 -9.66 8.71
C ALA A 238 26.68 -10.94 8.54
N SER A 239 26.65 -11.58 7.38
CA SER A 239 27.45 -12.79 7.11
C SER A 239 28.96 -12.54 7.14
N TRP A 240 29.40 -11.32 6.74
CA TRP A 240 30.82 -10.94 6.82
C TRP A 240 31.27 -10.51 8.22
N LEU A 241 30.38 -9.91 9.01
CA LEU A 241 30.68 -9.46 10.35
C LEU A 241 31.06 -10.63 11.28
N VAL A 242 30.48 -11.82 11.06
CA VAL A 242 30.72 -12.98 11.94
C VAL A 242 32.18 -13.49 11.87
N PRO A 243 32.80 -13.72 10.69
CA PRO A 243 34.24 -14.02 10.61
C PRO A 243 35.14 -12.94 11.20
N VAL A 244 34.75 -11.66 11.04
CA VAL A 244 35.49 -10.53 11.62
C VAL A 244 35.41 -10.56 13.15
N ALA A 245 34.25 -10.87 13.71
CA ALA A 245 34.09 -11.06 15.17
C ALA A 245 35.01 -12.14 15.71
N LEU A 246 35.06 -13.30 15.02
CA LEU A 246 35.93 -14.41 15.41
C LEU A 246 37.41 -14.01 15.38
N LEU A 247 37.82 -13.30 14.32
CA LEU A 247 39.18 -12.78 14.22
C LEU A 247 39.53 -11.83 15.38
N ILE A 248 38.67 -10.85 15.68
CA ILE A 248 38.84 -9.90 16.78
C ILE A 248 38.90 -10.64 18.13
N ALA A 249 38.04 -11.63 18.34
CA ALA A 249 38.04 -12.43 19.56
C ALA A 249 39.36 -13.20 19.78
N ILE A 250 39.88 -13.83 18.69
CA ILE A 250 41.16 -14.53 18.72
C ILE A 250 42.32 -13.56 19.00
N VAL A 251 42.36 -12.42 18.32
CA VAL A 251 43.38 -11.39 18.51
C VAL A 251 43.30 -10.84 19.93
N ALA A 252 42.13 -10.53 20.46
CA ALA A 252 41.94 -10.06 21.82
C ALA A 252 42.47 -11.07 22.83
N TRP A 253 42.16 -12.36 22.66
CA TRP A 253 42.68 -13.43 23.51
C TRP A 253 44.20 -13.53 23.43
N LEU A 254 44.80 -13.61 22.23
CA LEU A 254 46.24 -13.77 22.06
C LEU A 254 47.04 -12.57 22.56
N THR A 255 46.52 -11.35 22.42
CA THR A 255 47.24 -10.12 22.84
C THR A 255 47.14 -9.85 24.33
N THR A 256 46.01 -10.24 24.96
CA THR A 256 45.78 -9.98 26.39
C THR A 256 46.07 -11.19 27.29
N GLY A 257 46.17 -12.40 26.71
CA GLY A 257 46.26 -13.66 27.47
C GLY A 257 44.95 -14.05 28.16
N ASP A 258 43.89 -13.24 28.04
CA ASP A 258 42.63 -13.42 28.75
C ASP A 258 41.54 -13.95 27.75
N VAL A 259 41.22 -15.23 27.89
CA VAL A 259 40.21 -15.88 27.04
C VAL A 259 38.80 -15.31 27.26
N VAL A 260 38.52 -14.77 28.47
CA VAL A 260 37.22 -14.18 28.78
C VAL A 260 36.92 -12.97 27.89
N ARG A 261 37.93 -12.17 27.56
CA ARG A 261 37.76 -11.05 26.62
C ARG A 261 37.36 -11.53 25.21
N GLY A 262 37.98 -12.60 24.72
CA GLY A 262 37.61 -13.21 23.46
C GLY A 262 36.16 -13.72 23.48
N VAL A 263 35.76 -14.41 24.54
CA VAL A 263 34.39 -14.87 24.75
C VAL A 263 33.41 -13.69 24.77
N THR A 264 33.73 -12.61 25.49
CA THR A 264 32.89 -11.40 25.57
C THR A 264 32.68 -10.77 24.19
N VAL A 265 33.76 -10.68 23.39
CA VAL A 265 33.66 -10.20 22.01
C VAL A 265 32.68 -11.04 21.16
N LEU A 266 32.76 -12.38 21.28
CA LEU A 266 31.85 -13.28 20.52
C LEU A 266 30.38 -13.09 20.93
N VAL A 267 30.10 -12.85 22.22
CA VAL A 267 28.74 -12.60 22.72
C VAL A 267 28.21 -11.28 22.23
N VAL A 268 29.02 -10.23 22.26
CA VAL A 268 28.58 -8.85 21.94
C VAL A 268 28.46 -8.58 20.44
N PHE A 269 29.29 -9.23 19.62
CA PHE A 269 29.38 -8.96 18.18
C PHE A 269 28.30 -9.66 17.34
N CYS A 270 27.10 -9.80 17.87
CA CYS A 270 25.97 -10.32 17.07
C CYS A 270 25.36 -9.20 16.21
N PRO A 271 25.19 -9.37 14.90
CA PRO A 271 24.52 -8.41 14.04
C PRO A 271 22.98 -8.57 14.07
N CYS A 272 22.40 -9.11 15.15
CA CYS A 272 20.99 -9.49 15.25
C CYS A 272 20.05 -8.31 14.97
N ALA A 273 20.30 -7.15 15.60
CA ALA A 273 19.52 -5.94 15.39
C ALA A 273 19.58 -5.43 13.94
N LEU A 274 20.73 -5.55 13.26
CA LEU A 274 20.91 -5.18 11.87
C LEU A 274 20.00 -6.00 10.93
N VAL A 275 19.93 -7.31 11.17
CA VAL A 275 19.16 -8.27 10.33
C VAL A 275 17.66 -8.10 10.56
N LEU A 276 17.22 -7.86 11.81
CA LEU A 276 15.80 -7.83 12.18
C LEU A 276 15.15 -6.45 12.03
N ALA A 277 15.89 -5.34 12.18
CA ALA A 277 15.31 -4.00 12.12
C ALA A 277 14.73 -3.66 10.73
N THR A 278 15.39 -4.10 9.65
CA THR A 278 14.93 -3.81 8.28
C THR A 278 13.58 -4.46 7.95
N PRO A 279 13.40 -5.80 8.10
CA PRO A 279 12.10 -6.42 7.85
C PRO A 279 11.03 -5.91 8.81
N THR A 280 11.36 -5.62 10.07
CA THR A 280 10.41 -5.06 11.05
C THR A 280 9.91 -3.68 10.62
N ALA A 281 10.79 -2.78 10.16
CA ALA A 281 10.41 -1.46 9.66
C ALA A 281 9.52 -1.56 8.41
N ILE A 282 9.85 -2.45 7.48
CA ILE A 282 9.06 -2.68 6.26
C ILE A 282 7.67 -3.20 6.61
N MET A 283 7.57 -4.21 7.46
CA MET A 283 6.28 -4.79 7.86
C MET A 283 5.43 -3.80 8.67
N ALA A 284 6.05 -3.00 9.52
CA ALA A 284 5.38 -1.93 10.24
C ALA A 284 4.82 -0.87 9.27
N ALA A 285 5.59 -0.50 8.23
CA ALA A 285 5.15 0.46 7.22
C ALA A 285 4.04 -0.12 6.33
N ILE A 286 4.15 -1.36 5.85
CA ILE A 286 3.09 -2.03 5.08
C ILE A 286 1.80 -2.10 5.91
N GLY A 287 1.89 -2.52 7.18
CA GLY A 287 0.74 -2.55 8.08
C GLY A 287 0.14 -1.16 8.37
N GLN A 288 0.95 -0.10 8.35
CA GLN A 288 0.48 1.28 8.47
C GLN A 288 -0.18 1.77 7.17
N ALA A 289 0.40 1.45 6.00
CA ALA A 289 -0.15 1.78 4.68
C ALA A 289 -1.56 1.18 4.50
N THR A 290 -1.73 -0.07 4.90
CA THR A 290 -3.00 -0.79 4.80
C THR A 290 -4.14 -0.12 5.58
N LYS A 291 -3.86 0.54 6.70
CA LYS A 291 -4.87 1.31 7.47
C LYS A 291 -5.45 2.49 6.68
N HIS A 292 -4.76 2.94 5.65
CA HIS A 292 -5.15 4.06 4.78
C HIS A 292 -5.55 3.58 3.37
N GLY A 293 -5.92 2.31 3.22
CA GLY A 293 -6.31 1.76 1.92
C GLY A 293 -5.17 1.72 0.88
N VAL A 294 -3.90 1.77 1.32
CA VAL A 294 -2.72 1.69 0.46
C VAL A 294 -2.10 0.31 0.57
N ILE A 295 -2.18 -0.48 -0.48
CA ILE A 295 -1.64 -1.85 -0.53
C ILE A 295 -0.29 -1.85 -1.22
N VAL A 296 0.76 -2.17 -0.48
CA VAL A 296 2.13 -2.26 -0.99
C VAL A 296 2.49 -3.72 -1.21
N LYS A 297 2.84 -4.09 -2.44
CA LYS A 297 3.11 -5.49 -2.83
C LYS A 297 4.51 -6.01 -2.48
N SER A 298 5.43 -5.13 -2.07
CA SER A 298 6.78 -5.54 -1.67
C SER A 298 7.49 -4.48 -0.83
N GLY A 299 8.41 -4.93 0.03
CA GLY A 299 9.33 -4.01 0.71
C GLY A 299 10.23 -3.25 -0.26
N GLU A 300 10.51 -3.83 -1.42
CA GLU A 300 11.27 -3.19 -2.50
C GLU A 300 10.52 -1.97 -3.06
N ALA A 301 9.21 -2.08 -3.31
CA ALA A 301 8.38 -0.99 -3.78
C ALA A 301 8.40 0.20 -2.80
N LEU A 302 8.27 -0.10 -1.49
CA LEU A 302 8.33 0.91 -0.44
C LEU A 302 9.69 1.62 -0.38
N GLU A 303 10.78 0.86 -0.47
CA GLU A 303 12.15 1.40 -0.48
C GLU A 303 12.42 2.25 -1.72
N LYS A 304 12.00 1.79 -2.91
CA LYS A 304 12.10 2.53 -4.16
C LYS A 304 11.28 3.82 -4.12
N MET A 305 10.03 3.76 -3.63
CA MET A 305 9.17 4.93 -3.49
C MET A 305 9.79 5.98 -2.57
N GLY A 306 10.49 5.57 -1.51
CA GLY A 306 11.28 6.48 -0.66
C GLY A 306 12.38 7.23 -1.43
N LYS A 307 12.93 6.63 -2.49
CA LYS A 307 14.00 7.22 -3.32
C LYS A 307 13.48 7.99 -4.54
N VAL A 308 12.18 7.87 -4.88
CA VAL A 308 11.54 8.56 -6.00
C VAL A 308 11.77 10.06 -5.94
N LYS A 309 12.21 10.65 -7.05
CA LYS A 309 12.40 12.09 -7.23
C LYS A 309 11.38 12.73 -8.15
N THR A 310 10.72 11.93 -8.98
CA THR A 310 9.71 12.38 -9.93
C THR A 310 8.51 11.45 -9.86
N VAL A 311 7.31 12.03 -9.76
CA VAL A 311 6.03 11.32 -9.89
C VAL A 311 5.41 11.75 -11.20
N ALA A 312 5.24 10.81 -12.11
CA ALA A 312 4.54 10.97 -13.36
C ALA A 312 3.07 10.57 -13.17
N PHE A 313 2.16 11.39 -13.63
CA PHE A 313 0.73 11.18 -13.55
C PHE A 313 0.15 10.97 -14.94
N ASP A 314 -0.71 9.98 -15.10
CA ASP A 314 -1.70 10.04 -16.16
C ASP A 314 -2.77 11.09 -15.82
N LYS A 315 -3.48 11.59 -16.86
CA LYS A 315 -4.57 12.55 -16.65
C LYS A 315 -5.85 11.82 -16.26
N THR A 316 -6.34 10.98 -17.17
CA THR A 316 -7.69 10.39 -17.12
C THR A 316 -7.78 9.30 -16.05
N GLY A 317 -8.84 9.34 -15.22
CA GLY A 317 -8.98 8.37 -14.12
C GLY A 317 -7.97 8.54 -12.97
N THR A 318 -6.98 9.45 -13.09
CA THR A 318 -5.95 9.72 -12.08
C THR A 318 -6.07 11.12 -11.49
N LEU A 319 -5.72 12.16 -12.24
CA LEU A 319 -5.95 13.56 -11.82
C LEU A 319 -7.41 13.98 -11.98
N THR A 320 -8.15 13.28 -12.82
CA THR A 320 -9.57 13.44 -13.08
C THR A 320 -10.32 12.17 -12.67
N TYR A 321 -11.66 12.26 -12.62
CA TYR A 321 -12.49 11.08 -12.32
C TYR A 321 -12.64 10.11 -13.49
N GLY A 322 -12.21 10.47 -14.71
CA GLY A 322 -12.45 9.70 -15.93
C GLY A 322 -13.92 9.70 -16.37
N LYS A 323 -14.71 10.59 -15.79
CA LYS A 323 -16.14 10.76 -16.11
C LYS A 323 -16.34 12.12 -16.76
N LEU A 324 -16.93 12.08 -17.96
CA LEU A 324 -17.34 13.32 -18.65
C LEU A 324 -18.51 13.94 -17.90
N ALA A 325 -18.44 15.25 -17.69
CA ALA A 325 -19.52 16.04 -17.14
C ALA A 325 -19.68 17.33 -17.94
N ILE A 326 -20.87 17.90 -17.96
CA ILE A 326 -21.10 19.22 -18.58
C ILE A 326 -20.26 20.24 -17.80
N SER A 327 -19.39 20.93 -18.51
CA SER A 327 -18.58 22.02 -17.95
C SER A 327 -19.14 23.39 -18.27
N ASP A 328 -19.78 23.57 -19.45
CA ASP A 328 -20.38 24.83 -19.88
C ASP A 328 -21.59 24.57 -20.76
N LEU A 329 -22.56 25.44 -20.62
CA LEU A 329 -23.69 25.58 -21.49
C LEU A 329 -23.58 26.97 -22.13
N VAL A 330 -23.48 27.03 -23.44
CA VAL A 330 -23.32 28.31 -24.18
C VAL A 330 -24.50 28.49 -25.13
N PRO A 331 -25.58 29.18 -24.73
CA PRO A 331 -26.68 29.54 -25.61
C PRO A 331 -26.19 30.52 -26.70
N LEU A 332 -26.68 30.36 -27.92
CA LEU A 332 -26.31 31.18 -29.10
C LEU A 332 -27.49 31.93 -29.69
N GLY A 333 -28.58 32.07 -28.95
CA GLY A 333 -29.81 32.74 -29.38
C GLY A 333 -30.61 33.19 -28.18
N ASP A 334 -31.92 33.15 -28.30
CA ASP A 334 -32.85 33.57 -27.24
C ASP A 334 -33.09 32.51 -26.15
N LEU A 335 -32.41 31.34 -26.23
CA LEU A 335 -32.49 30.28 -25.22
C LEU A 335 -31.67 30.62 -24.00
N ASP A 336 -32.13 30.20 -22.83
CA ASP A 336 -31.30 30.17 -21.62
C ASP A 336 -30.57 28.82 -21.47
N GLU A 337 -29.65 28.74 -20.50
CA GLU A 337 -28.87 27.53 -20.23
C GLU A 337 -29.75 26.35 -19.82
N ALA A 338 -30.85 26.60 -19.07
CA ALA A 338 -31.75 25.56 -18.61
C ALA A 338 -32.51 24.93 -19.74
N GLU A 339 -33.00 25.76 -20.68
CA GLU A 339 -33.72 25.27 -21.86
C GLU A 339 -32.78 24.59 -22.88
N LEU A 340 -31.56 25.08 -23.05
CA LEU A 340 -30.52 24.41 -23.84
C LEU A 340 -30.21 23.01 -23.29
N LEU A 341 -30.06 22.89 -21.97
CA LEU A 341 -29.82 21.60 -21.29
C LEU A 341 -31.04 20.67 -21.47
N ARG A 342 -32.26 21.20 -21.32
CA ARG A 342 -33.50 20.46 -21.48
C ARG A 342 -33.64 19.86 -22.87
N LEU A 343 -33.43 20.68 -23.91
CA LEU A 343 -33.49 20.25 -25.32
C LEU A 343 -32.41 19.19 -25.62
N ALA A 344 -31.16 19.46 -25.20
CA ALA A 344 -30.05 18.55 -25.42
C ALA A 344 -30.28 17.19 -24.73
N ALA A 345 -30.70 17.21 -23.47
CA ALA A 345 -30.97 15.98 -22.71
C ALA A 345 -32.18 15.21 -23.26
N SER A 346 -33.22 15.91 -23.70
CA SER A 346 -34.38 15.26 -24.33
C SER A 346 -33.97 14.53 -25.60
N ALA A 347 -33.19 15.18 -26.48
CA ALA A 347 -32.72 14.59 -27.72
C ALA A 347 -31.76 13.42 -27.49
N GLU A 348 -30.89 13.46 -26.46
CA GLU A 348 -29.92 12.43 -26.13
C GLU A 348 -30.48 11.32 -25.21
N ARG A 349 -31.74 11.38 -24.80
CA ARG A 349 -32.35 10.44 -23.84
C ARG A 349 -32.21 8.97 -24.24
N ARG A 350 -32.19 8.68 -25.55
CA ARG A 350 -32.04 7.31 -26.09
C ARG A 350 -30.64 7.04 -26.63
N SER A 351 -29.69 7.95 -26.40
CA SER A 351 -28.32 7.82 -26.89
C SER A 351 -27.50 6.94 -25.93
N GLU A 352 -26.75 6.01 -26.51
CA GLU A 352 -25.78 5.20 -25.77
C GLU A 352 -24.37 5.83 -25.72
N HIS A 353 -24.20 6.96 -26.43
CA HIS A 353 -22.91 7.65 -26.48
C HIS A 353 -22.55 8.27 -25.12
N PRO A 354 -21.27 8.19 -24.66
CA PRO A 354 -20.85 8.75 -23.36
C PRO A 354 -21.18 10.23 -23.17
N LEU A 355 -21.07 11.05 -24.23
CA LEU A 355 -21.45 12.47 -24.18
C LEU A 355 -22.94 12.65 -23.92
N GLY A 356 -23.79 11.88 -24.64
CA GLY A 356 -25.23 11.92 -24.45
C GLY A 356 -25.66 11.50 -23.06
N ARG A 357 -25.06 10.40 -22.52
CA ARG A 357 -25.33 9.96 -21.14
C ARG A 357 -24.99 11.04 -20.12
N ALA A 358 -23.83 11.70 -20.24
CA ALA A 358 -23.41 12.76 -19.32
C ALA A 358 -24.38 13.98 -19.38
N ILE A 359 -24.93 14.30 -20.55
CA ILE A 359 -25.95 15.37 -20.73
C ILE A 359 -27.24 15.00 -20.00
N VAL A 360 -27.71 13.75 -20.17
CA VAL A 360 -28.93 13.25 -19.53
C VAL A 360 -28.78 13.13 -18.02
N GLU A 361 -27.63 12.64 -17.55
CA GLU A 361 -27.32 12.56 -16.11
C GLU A 361 -27.36 13.93 -15.44
N LYS A 362 -26.79 14.96 -16.08
CA LYS A 362 -26.82 16.31 -15.55
C LYS A 362 -28.24 16.85 -15.44
N ALA A 363 -29.06 16.70 -16.51
CA ALA A 363 -30.45 17.14 -16.53
C ALA A 363 -31.28 16.44 -15.43
N ASN A 364 -31.10 15.12 -15.27
CA ASN A 364 -31.78 14.35 -14.23
C ASN A 364 -31.33 14.80 -12.82
N GLY A 365 -30.03 15.05 -12.62
CA GLY A 365 -29.46 15.55 -11.36
C GLY A 365 -29.97 16.94 -10.97
N ASP A 366 -30.24 17.79 -11.95
CA ASP A 366 -30.80 19.13 -11.76
C ASP A 366 -32.34 19.10 -11.66
N GLY A 367 -32.99 17.94 -11.80
CA GLY A 367 -34.44 17.80 -11.76
C GLY A 367 -35.17 18.39 -12.98
N VAL A 368 -34.49 18.47 -14.12
CA VAL A 368 -35.07 19.04 -15.37
C VAL A 368 -36.05 18.04 -15.97
N GLU A 369 -37.27 18.46 -16.16
CA GLU A 369 -38.32 17.66 -16.83
C GLU A 369 -38.07 17.63 -18.36
N LEU A 370 -37.84 16.42 -18.91
CA LEU A 370 -37.48 16.25 -20.33
C LEU A 370 -38.71 16.25 -21.24
N TYR A 371 -38.53 16.76 -22.47
CA TYR A 371 -39.56 16.71 -23.51
C TYR A 371 -39.79 15.28 -24.02
N GLU A 372 -40.95 15.04 -24.58
CA GLU A 372 -41.25 13.79 -25.27
C GLU A 372 -40.64 13.82 -26.69
N VAL A 373 -39.93 12.74 -27.05
CA VAL A 373 -39.25 12.59 -28.33
C VAL A 373 -40.03 11.61 -29.20
N PHE A 374 -40.56 12.09 -30.31
CA PHE A 374 -41.39 11.32 -31.24
C PHE A 374 -40.55 10.47 -32.20
N GLU A 375 -39.50 11.05 -32.77
CA GLU A 375 -38.55 10.35 -33.64
C GLU A 375 -37.12 10.53 -33.13
N PHE A 376 -36.33 9.46 -33.19
CA PHE A 376 -34.92 9.46 -32.80
C PHE A 376 -34.09 8.67 -33.80
N LYS A 377 -33.04 9.26 -34.32
CA LYS A 377 -32.07 8.62 -35.20
C LYS A 377 -30.67 9.00 -34.78
N MET A 378 -29.84 8.00 -34.54
CA MET A 378 -28.42 8.19 -34.21
C MET A 378 -27.55 7.81 -35.42
N GLU A 379 -26.57 8.64 -35.75
CA GLU A 379 -25.52 8.39 -36.74
C GLU A 379 -24.20 8.24 -36.05
N ALA A 380 -23.69 7.01 -36.01
CA ALA A 380 -22.49 6.64 -35.25
C ALA A 380 -21.30 7.54 -35.61
N GLY A 381 -20.67 8.13 -34.58
CA GLY A 381 -19.51 9.01 -34.72
C GLY A 381 -19.81 10.42 -35.25
N LYS A 382 -21.08 10.77 -35.54
CA LYS A 382 -21.47 12.07 -36.06
C LYS A 382 -22.38 12.84 -35.12
N GLY A 383 -23.55 12.27 -34.77
CA GLY A 383 -24.56 12.94 -33.96
C GLY A 383 -25.91 12.23 -33.91
N VAL A 384 -26.88 12.92 -33.33
CA VAL A 384 -28.27 12.44 -33.20
C VAL A 384 -29.23 13.45 -33.81
N LYS A 385 -30.35 12.92 -34.36
CA LYS A 385 -31.48 13.68 -34.85
C LYS A 385 -32.71 13.26 -34.07
N ALA A 386 -33.43 14.24 -33.53
CA ALA A 386 -34.61 14.00 -32.70
C ALA A 386 -35.75 14.96 -33.11
N VAL A 387 -36.98 14.50 -33.04
CA VAL A 387 -38.16 15.33 -33.23
C VAL A 387 -38.84 15.57 -31.90
N ILE A 388 -38.90 16.84 -31.49
CA ILE A 388 -39.49 17.32 -30.23
C ILE A 388 -40.52 18.37 -30.59
N ASP A 389 -41.76 18.22 -30.16
CA ASP A 389 -42.89 19.12 -30.42
C ASP A 389 -43.05 19.52 -31.89
N GLY A 390 -42.79 18.57 -32.79
CA GLY A 390 -42.90 18.76 -34.24
C GLY A 390 -41.72 19.47 -34.91
N GLN A 391 -40.73 19.91 -34.15
CA GLN A 391 -39.47 20.49 -34.64
C GLN A 391 -38.34 19.47 -34.66
N THR A 392 -37.46 19.57 -35.67
CA THR A 392 -36.33 18.67 -35.85
C THR A 392 -35.05 19.27 -35.25
N TYR A 393 -34.52 18.63 -34.22
CA TYR A 393 -33.25 18.98 -33.58
C TYR A 393 -32.14 18.05 -34.04
N CYS A 394 -30.98 18.61 -34.38
CA CYS A 394 -29.78 17.88 -34.70
C CYS A 394 -28.71 18.22 -33.64
N LEU A 395 -28.12 17.19 -33.00
CA LEU A 395 -27.07 17.35 -32.03
C LEU A 395 -25.84 16.58 -32.49
N GLY A 396 -24.66 17.19 -32.40
CA GLY A 396 -23.41 16.52 -32.77
C GLY A 396 -22.28 17.44 -33.16
N SER A 397 -21.42 16.95 -34.03
CA SER A 397 -20.25 17.68 -34.53
C SER A 397 -20.64 18.76 -35.55
N GLU A 398 -19.80 19.79 -35.71
CA GLU A 398 -20.01 20.88 -36.69
C GLU A 398 -20.22 20.35 -38.14
N PRO A 399 -19.43 19.36 -38.65
CA PRO A 399 -19.70 18.76 -39.95
C PRO A 399 -21.07 18.11 -40.06
N TYR A 400 -21.52 17.42 -39.00
CA TYR A 400 -22.82 16.76 -38.97
C TYR A 400 -23.99 17.76 -39.09
N LEU A 401 -23.92 18.87 -38.35
CA LEU A 401 -24.94 19.91 -38.44
C LEU A 401 -24.95 20.58 -39.84
N THR A 402 -23.75 20.81 -40.41
CA THR A 402 -23.61 21.39 -41.76
C THR A 402 -24.20 20.46 -42.83
N GLU A 403 -24.02 19.14 -42.74
CA GLU A 403 -24.65 18.14 -43.60
C GLU A 403 -26.19 18.22 -43.57
N HIS A 404 -26.77 18.69 -42.44
CA HIS A 404 -28.21 18.89 -42.25
C HIS A 404 -28.67 20.32 -42.53
N GLY A 405 -27.82 21.15 -43.14
CA GLY A 405 -28.15 22.54 -43.49
C GLY A 405 -28.18 23.52 -42.31
N ILE A 406 -27.63 23.13 -41.16
CA ILE A 406 -27.58 23.95 -39.95
C ILE A 406 -26.22 24.65 -39.90
N THR A 407 -26.24 25.98 -39.81
CA THR A 407 -25.03 26.81 -39.85
C THR A 407 -24.71 27.42 -38.51
N LEU A 408 -23.41 27.50 -38.21
CA LEU A 408 -22.89 28.13 -37.01
C LEU A 408 -22.55 29.61 -37.27
N SER A 409 -23.04 30.51 -36.45
CA SER A 409 -22.74 31.94 -36.54
C SER A 409 -21.25 32.23 -36.21
N ASP A 410 -20.74 33.40 -36.64
CA ASP A 410 -19.35 33.79 -36.32
C ASP A 410 -19.11 33.89 -34.82
N HIS A 411 -20.07 34.36 -34.04
CA HIS A 411 -20.04 34.36 -32.60
C HIS A 411 -19.98 32.95 -32.02
N GLY A 412 -20.81 32.05 -32.51
CA GLY A 412 -20.79 30.63 -32.10
C GLY A 412 -19.49 29.94 -32.47
N ARG A 413 -18.89 30.27 -33.60
CA ARG A 413 -17.58 29.74 -34.02
C ARG A 413 -16.46 30.16 -33.08
N ALA A 414 -16.44 31.44 -32.69
CA ALA A 414 -15.47 31.93 -31.70
C ALA A 414 -15.61 31.22 -30.34
N ALA A 415 -16.87 31.04 -29.88
CA ALA A 415 -17.14 30.31 -28.65
C ALA A 415 -16.72 28.82 -28.74
N LEU A 416 -17.00 28.16 -29.84
CA LEU A 416 -16.61 26.78 -30.08
C LEU A 416 -15.08 26.61 -30.09
N ASP A 417 -14.37 27.55 -30.73
CA ASP A 417 -12.90 27.52 -30.77
C ASP A 417 -12.29 27.80 -29.41
N GLU A 418 -12.88 28.63 -28.57
CA GLU A 418 -12.45 28.83 -27.18
C GLU A 418 -12.63 27.55 -26.36
N LEU A 419 -13.79 26.89 -26.46
CA LEU A 419 -14.04 25.60 -25.79
C LEU A 419 -13.08 24.49 -26.25
N ARG A 420 -12.83 24.41 -27.57
CA ARG A 420 -11.86 23.47 -28.14
C ARG A 420 -10.44 23.77 -27.68
N GLN A 421 -10.07 25.06 -27.55
CA GLN A 421 -8.77 25.45 -27.01
C GLN A 421 -8.62 25.11 -25.51
N ALA A 422 -9.72 25.14 -24.76
CA ALA A 422 -9.76 24.66 -23.37
C ALA A 422 -9.82 23.11 -23.27
N GLY A 423 -9.78 22.39 -24.39
CA GLY A 423 -9.77 20.92 -24.44
C GLY A 423 -11.09 20.26 -24.08
N LYS A 424 -12.18 20.95 -24.27
CA LYS A 424 -13.53 20.45 -23.98
C LYS A 424 -14.11 19.76 -25.20
N ALA A 425 -14.79 18.63 -25.00
CA ALA A 425 -15.64 18.03 -26.00
C ALA A 425 -16.90 18.89 -26.17
N SER A 426 -17.29 19.20 -27.38
CA SER A 426 -18.41 20.10 -27.64
C SER A 426 -19.45 19.43 -28.52
N VAL A 427 -20.69 19.43 -28.05
CA VAL A 427 -21.88 19.00 -28.79
C VAL A 427 -22.66 20.24 -29.17
N LEU A 428 -22.83 20.48 -30.49
CA LEU A 428 -23.64 21.55 -31.00
C LEU A 428 -25.10 21.12 -31.03
N VAL A 429 -26.00 22.00 -30.64
CA VAL A 429 -27.45 21.79 -30.66
C VAL A 429 -28.02 22.74 -31.73
N GLY A 430 -28.68 22.21 -32.74
CA GLY A 430 -29.22 23.01 -33.83
C GLY A 430 -30.63 22.63 -34.21
N CYS A 431 -31.39 23.62 -34.70
CA CYS A 431 -32.75 23.50 -35.21
C CYS A 431 -32.99 24.57 -36.26
N ASP A 432 -33.85 24.33 -37.22
CA ASP A 432 -34.33 25.29 -38.26
C ASP A 432 -33.19 26.07 -38.96
N GLY A 433 -32.11 25.36 -39.30
CA GLY A 433 -30.98 25.92 -40.05
C GLY A 433 -29.96 26.71 -39.22
N ALA A 434 -30.14 26.88 -37.93
CA ALA A 434 -29.23 27.59 -37.04
C ALA A 434 -28.80 26.76 -35.82
N VAL A 435 -27.58 26.99 -35.35
CA VAL A 435 -27.11 26.43 -34.07
C VAL A 435 -27.67 27.27 -32.93
N LEU A 436 -28.41 26.62 -32.04
CA LEU A 436 -29.05 27.23 -30.87
C LEU A 436 -28.13 27.34 -29.66
N GLY A 437 -27.13 26.47 -29.57
CA GLY A 437 -26.21 26.49 -28.47
C GLY A 437 -25.15 25.39 -28.54
N ILE A 438 -24.19 25.45 -27.60
CA ILE A 438 -23.08 24.51 -27.46
C ILE A 438 -23.13 23.91 -26.08
N VAL A 439 -23.14 22.60 -25.97
CA VAL A 439 -22.95 21.86 -24.72
C VAL A 439 -21.50 21.39 -24.67
N ALA A 440 -20.71 21.94 -23.77
CA ALA A 440 -19.34 21.56 -23.60
C ALA A 440 -19.18 20.59 -22.42
N LEU A 441 -18.43 19.53 -22.65
CA LEU A 441 -18.15 18.49 -21.65
C LEU A 441 -16.64 18.38 -21.46
N SER A 442 -16.25 18.18 -20.22
CA SER A 442 -14.86 17.90 -19.88
C SER A 442 -14.78 16.83 -18.80
N ASP A 443 -13.63 16.20 -18.72
CA ASP A 443 -13.35 15.32 -17.60
C ASP A 443 -13.16 16.15 -16.33
N THR A 444 -13.79 15.75 -15.24
CA THR A 444 -13.82 16.52 -14.00
C THR A 444 -12.55 16.32 -13.22
N LEU A 445 -11.84 17.42 -12.94
CA LEU A 445 -10.64 17.43 -12.12
C LEU A 445 -10.99 17.07 -10.66
N ARG A 446 -10.17 16.22 -10.04
CA ARG A 446 -10.33 15.91 -8.60
C ARG A 446 -10.01 17.15 -7.77
N PRO A 447 -10.86 17.55 -6.83
CA PRO A 447 -10.64 18.73 -5.99
C PRO A 447 -9.30 18.68 -5.23
N GLU A 448 -8.89 17.49 -4.80
CA GLU A 448 -7.70 17.23 -4.00
C GLU A 448 -6.41 17.24 -4.83
N ALA A 449 -6.48 17.19 -6.16
CA ALA A 449 -5.31 17.04 -7.04
C ALA A 449 -4.30 18.19 -6.89
N LYS A 450 -4.79 19.43 -6.72
CA LYS A 450 -3.92 20.60 -6.51
C LYS A 450 -3.15 20.52 -5.20
N ASP A 451 -3.82 20.18 -4.11
CA ASP A 451 -3.20 20.06 -2.79
C ASP A 451 -2.23 18.88 -2.75
N MET A 452 -2.59 17.76 -3.38
CA MET A 452 -1.74 16.59 -3.54
C MET A 452 -0.42 16.94 -4.24
N VAL A 453 -0.45 17.65 -5.37
CA VAL A 453 0.76 18.08 -6.10
C VAL A 453 1.60 19.03 -5.23
N ALA A 454 0.97 19.96 -4.52
CA ALA A 454 1.67 20.88 -3.62
C ALA A 454 2.37 20.13 -2.47
N GLU A 455 1.72 19.13 -1.88
CA GLU A 455 2.31 18.28 -0.84
C GLU A 455 3.49 17.46 -1.35
N LEU A 456 3.40 16.89 -2.57
CA LEU A 456 4.53 16.17 -3.20
C LEU A 456 5.73 17.09 -3.43
N LYS A 457 5.51 18.31 -3.94
CA LYS A 457 6.56 19.33 -4.09
C LYS A 457 7.21 19.67 -2.73
N ALA A 458 6.40 19.81 -1.66
CA ALA A 458 6.90 20.03 -0.29
C ALA A 458 7.72 18.86 0.27
N LEU A 459 7.50 17.63 -0.22
CA LEU A 459 8.31 16.45 0.07
C LEU A 459 9.57 16.35 -0.80
N GLY A 460 9.85 17.33 -1.66
CA GLY A 460 11.02 17.39 -2.55
C GLY A 460 10.88 16.50 -3.80
N THR A 461 9.64 16.21 -4.22
CA THR A 461 9.35 15.36 -5.37
C THR A 461 8.73 16.20 -6.49
N ARG A 462 9.22 16.05 -7.73
CA ARG A 462 8.67 16.73 -8.91
C ARG A 462 7.43 15.98 -9.39
N ALA A 463 6.45 16.72 -9.90
CA ALA A 463 5.26 16.18 -10.55
C ALA A 463 5.36 16.44 -12.07
N VAL A 464 5.04 15.43 -12.88
CA VAL A 464 5.05 15.48 -14.34
C VAL A 464 3.73 14.91 -14.85
N LEU A 465 3.14 15.55 -15.86
CA LEU A 465 1.93 15.05 -16.51
C LEU A 465 2.30 14.33 -17.82
N LEU A 466 1.82 13.09 -17.97
CA LEU A 466 1.93 12.29 -19.20
C LEU A 466 0.51 12.03 -19.71
N THR A 467 0.15 12.55 -20.89
CA THR A 467 -1.22 12.42 -21.41
C THR A 467 -1.26 12.23 -22.93
N GLY A 468 -2.28 11.52 -23.41
CA GLY A 468 -2.60 11.42 -24.82
C GLY A 468 -3.31 12.66 -25.39
N ASP A 469 -3.74 13.59 -24.54
CA ASP A 469 -4.39 14.82 -24.98
C ASP A 469 -3.44 15.73 -25.78
N ASN A 470 -4.03 16.68 -26.51
CA ASN A 470 -3.26 17.73 -27.19
C ASN A 470 -2.58 18.68 -26.17
N GLU A 471 -1.56 19.43 -26.65
CA GLU A 471 -0.74 20.31 -25.81
C GLU A 471 -1.57 21.37 -25.04
N LYS A 472 -2.61 21.94 -25.68
CA LYS A 472 -3.43 23.01 -25.06
C LYS A 472 -4.24 22.47 -23.88
N THR A 473 -4.90 21.33 -24.09
CA THR A 473 -5.66 20.62 -23.05
C THR A 473 -4.76 20.22 -21.89
N ALA A 474 -3.61 19.61 -22.21
CA ALA A 474 -2.65 19.17 -21.20
C ALA A 474 -2.11 20.35 -20.38
N ALA A 475 -1.75 21.46 -21.02
CA ALA A 475 -1.30 22.68 -20.34
C ALA A 475 -2.39 23.29 -19.46
N TYR A 476 -3.65 23.30 -19.90
CA TYR A 476 -4.77 23.75 -19.08
C TYR A 476 -4.91 22.96 -17.79
N PHE A 477 -4.98 21.62 -17.87
CA PHE A 477 -5.09 20.77 -16.67
C PHE A 477 -3.87 20.88 -15.76
N ALA A 478 -2.66 20.88 -16.33
CA ALA A 478 -1.41 21.02 -15.56
C ALA A 478 -1.35 22.32 -14.76
N SER A 479 -1.75 23.44 -15.37
CA SER A 479 -1.79 24.75 -14.71
C SER A 479 -2.75 24.78 -13.52
N ARG A 480 -3.89 24.10 -13.61
CA ARG A 480 -4.93 24.03 -12.58
C ARG A 480 -4.45 23.27 -11.34
N VAL A 481 -3.65 22.21 -11.53
CA VAL A 481 -3.10 21.39 -10.45
C VAL A 481 -1.71 21.81 -10.02
N GLY A 482 -1.06 22.73 -10.77
CA GLY A 482 0.27 23.24 -10.46
C GLY A 482 1.39 22.29 -10.89
N ILE A 483 1.24 21.54 -11.97
CA ILE A 483 2.30 20.73 -12.60
C ILE A 483 3.02 21.58 -13.65
N ASP A 484 4.35 21.63 -13.60
CA ASP A 484 5.16 22.50 -14.47
C ASP A 484 5.69 21.77 -15.72
N GLU A 485 5.89 20.44 -15.65
CA GLU A 485 6.43 19.63 -16.77
C GLU A 485 5.30 18.75 -17.34
N VAL A 486 5.05 18.92 -18.65
CA VAL A 486 3.94 18.27 -19.36
C VAL A 486 4.46 17.62 -20.63
N HIS A 487 4.07 16.39 -20.88
CA HIS A 487 4.26 15.68 -22.13
C HIS A 487 2.89 15.27 -22.68
N ALA A 488 2.51 15.88 -23.79
CA ALA A 488 1.20 15.75 -24.42
C ALA A 488 1.25 14.90 -25.71
N GLY A 489 0.09 14.48 -26.24
CA GLY A 489 -0.01 13.74 -27.49
C GLY A 489 0.63 12.35 -27.44
N LEU A 490 0.76 11.74 -26.27
CA LEU A 490 1.47 10.48 -26.09
C LEU A 490 0.55 9.27 -26.36
N LEU A 491 0.99 8.40 -27.26
CA LEU A 491 0.49 7.04 -27.34
C LEU A 491 1.02 6.20 -26.14
N PRO A 492 0.39 5.07 -25.79
CA PRO A 492 0.85 4.22 -24.69
C PRO A 492 2.34 3.86 -24.76
N GLU A 493 2.86 3.59 -25.96
CA GLU A 493 4.27 3.28 -26.22
C GLU A 493 5.17 4.48 -25.93
N HIS A 494 4.75 5.68 -26.34
CA HIS A 494 5.49 6.93 -26.08
C HIS A 494 5.51 7.29 -24.59
N LYS A 495 4.46 6.94 -23.81
CA LYS A 495 4.51 7.09 -22.36
C LYS A 495 5.66 6.29 -21.73
N VAL A 496 5.88 5.05 -22.21
CA VAL A 496 6.97 4.19 -21.75
C VAL A 496 8.35 4.81 -22.08
N GLU A 497 8.52 5.37 -23.29
CA GLU A 497 9.77 6.04 -23.70
C GLU A 497 10.03 7.28 -22.84
N GLN A 498 9.01 8.12 -22.59
CA GLN A 498 9.13 9.30 -21.73
C GLN A 498 9.49 8.93 -20.30
N LEU A 499 8.92 7.86 -19.75
CA LEU A 499 9.32 7.35 -18.45
C LEU A 499 10.80 6.94 -18.45
N GLY A 500 11.30 6.29 -19.52
CA GLY A 500 12.71 5.97 -19.70
C GLY A 500 13.60 7.22 -19.64
N ALA A 501 13.22 8.30 -20.33
CA ALA A 501 13.93 9.57 -20.30
C ALA A 501 13.92 10.24 -18.91
N LEU A 502 12.79 10.19 -18.21
CA LEU A 502 12.66 10.71 -16.84
C LEU A 502 13.55 9.94 -15.84
N LYS A 503 13.69 8.61 -16.01
CA LYS A 503 14.53 7.76 -15.15
C LYS A 503 16.01 8.13 -15.19
N VAL A 504 16.51 8.73 -16.27
CA VAL A 504 17.88 9.25 -16.35
C VAL A 504 18.12 10.35 -15.31
N ARG A 505 17.08 11.11 -14.97
CA ARG A 505 17.13 12.19 -13.96
C ARG A 505 16.95 11.67 -12.51
N GLY A 506 16.67 10.40 -12.32
CA GLY A 506 16.48 9.72 -11.04
C GLY A 506 15.26 8.82 -11.01
N PRO A 507 15.02 8.09 -9.90
CA PRO A 507 13.91 7.15 -9.77
C PRO A 507 12.54 7.82 -9.96
N VAL A 508 11.66 7.17 -10.74
CA VAL A 508 10.35 7.67 -11.17
C VAL A 508 9.25 6.74 -10.67
N ALA A 509 8.19 7.32 -10.08
CA ALA A 509 6.93 6.62 -9.88
C ALA A 509 5.94 7.03 -10.98
N MET A 510 5.14 6.08 -11.48
CA MET A 510 4.02 6.32 -12.38
C MET A 510 2.72 6.05 -11.64
N ILE A 511 1.78 7.00 -11.74
CA ILE A 511 0.43 6.89 -11.17
C ILE A 511 -0.55 6.84 -12.34
N GLY A 512 -1.41 5.82 -12.39
CA GLY A 512 -2.38 5.63 -13.45
C GLY A 512 -3.56 4.76 -12.99
N ASP A 513 -4.60 4.66 -13.82
CA ASP A 513 -5.77 3.80 -13.57
C ASP A 513 -5.53 2.33 -13.93
N GLY A 514 -4.43 2.03 -14.63
CA GLY A 514 -3.99 0.69 -14.98
C GLY A 514 -4.68 0.04 -16.16
N VAL A 515 -5.68 0.68 -16.77
CA VAL A 515 -6.38 0.13 -17.95
C VAL A 515 -5.52 0.35 -19.21
N ASN A 516 -5.14 1.59 -19.46
CA ASN A 516 -4.31 1.98 -20.62
C ASN A 516 -2.82 2.10 -20.27
N ASP A 517 -2.50 2.29 -18.99
CA ASP A 517 -1.18 2.62 -18.49
C ASP A 517 -0.41 1.43 -17.90
N ALA A 518 -0.95 0.21 -17.99
CA ALA A 518 -0.31 -0.98 -17.45
C ALA A 518 1.17 -1.15 -17.89
N PRO A 519 1.56 -0.93 -19.17
CA PRO A 519 2.96 -0.96 -19.59
C PRO A 519 3.80 0.14 -18.94
N ALA A 520 3.25 1.34 -18.77
CA ALA A 520 3.90 2.48 -18.13
C ALA A 520 4.11 2.24 -16.63
N LEU A 521 3.08 1.74 -15.92
CA LEU A 521 3.16 1.35 -14.51
C LEU A 521 4.27 0.31 -14.27
N LYS A 522 4.35 -0.70 -15.14
CA LYS A 522 5.36 -1.76 -15.05
C LYS A 522 6.78 -1.29 -15.37
N THR A 523 6.91 -0.27 -16.21
CA THR A 523 8.21 0.29 -16.63
C THR A 523 8.80 1.25 -15.61
N ALA A 524 7.95 1.95 -14.85
CA ALA A 524 8.39 2.85 -13.78
C ALA A 524 9.22 2.12 -12.71
N ASP A 525 9.96 2.86 -11.88
CA ASP A 525 10.64 2.25 -10.72
C ASP A 525 9.63 1.82 -9.66
N VAL A 526 8.48 2.54 -9.58
CA VAL A 526 7.32 2.18 -8.79
C VAL A 526 6.06 2.52 -9.58
N GLY A 527 5.26 1.52 -9.90
CA GLY A 527 3.91 1.70 -10.44
C GLY A 527 2.89 1.78 -9.32
N VAL A 528 2.01 2.79 -9.36
CA VAL A 528 0.91 2.98 -8.40
C VAL A 528 -0.40 3.00 -9.17
N ALA A 529 -1.27 2.03 -8.92
CA ALA A 529 -2.60 1.96 -9.53
C ALA A 529 -3.64 2.64 -8.65
N MET A 530 -4.49 3.46 -9.30
CA MET A 530 -5.65 4.11 -8.68
C MET A 530 -6.88 3.19 -8.74
N GLY A 531 -7.82 3.35 -7.78
CA GLY A 531 -9.13 2.71 -7.82
C GLY A 531 -9.08 1.18 -7.94
N ALA A 532 -8.15 0.52 -7.26
CA ALA A 532 -7.86 -0.90 -7.42
C ALA A 532 -9.01 -1.84 -7.04
N MET A 533 -10.08 -1.32 -6.42
CA MET A 533 -11.31 -2.09 -6.19
C MET A 533 -12.05 -2.27 -7.53
N GLY A 534 -11.96 -3.48 -8.08
CA GLY A 534 -12.64 -3.87 -9.32
C GLY A 534 -11.79 -3.89 -10.59
N SER A 535 -10.49 -3.55 -10.54
CA SER A 535 -9.58 -3.63 -11.70
C SER A 535 -8.41 -4.57 -11.44
N ASP A 536 -8.57 -5.85 -11.80
CA ASP A 536 -7.52 -6.87 -11.65
C ASP A 536 -6.25 -6.52 -12.47
N ILE A 537 -6.43 -5.91 -13.65
CA ILE A 537 -5.31 -5.54 -14.56
C ILE A 537 -4.43 -4.47 -13.91
N ALA A 538 -5.05 -3.44 -13.35
CA ALA A 538 -4.34 -2.37 -12.66
C ALA A 538 -3.57 -2.90 -11.45
N VAL A 539 -4.24 -3.73 -10.67
CA VAL A 539 -3.65 -4.37 -9.49
C VAL A 539 -2.46 -5.24 -9.91
N GLU A 540 -2.54 -6.03 -10.97
CA GLU A 540 -1.45 -6.91 -11.40
C GLU A 540 -0.23 -6.13 -11.90
N ALA A 541 -0.43 -5.06 -12.64
CA ALA A 541 0.63 -4.27 -13.26
C ALA A 541 1.42 -3.40 -12.28
N ALA A 542 0.79 -2.92 -11.20
CA ALA A 542 1.38 -1.97 -10.27
C ALA A 542 2.13 -2.63 -9.10
N ASP A 543 3.07 -1.91 -8.50
CA ASP A 543 3.78 -2.28 -7.26
C ASP A 543 3.01 -1.88 -6.01
N VAL A 544 2.18 -0.84 -6.13
CA VAL A 544 1.30 -0.32 -5.08
C VAL A 544 -0.09 -0.12 -5.65
N ALA A 545 -1.11 -0.51 -4.90
CA ALA A 545 -2.50 -0.32 -5.26
C ALA A 545 -3.19 0.61 -4.24
N LEU A 546 -3.84 1.66 -4.71
CA LEU A 546 -4.72 2.50 -3.91
C LEU A 546 -6.13 1.92 -4.01
N MET A 547 -6.70 1.53 -2.88
CA MET A 547 -8.03 0.89 -2.85
C MET A 547 -9.15 1.89 -3.08
N THR A 548 -8.91 3.14 -2.70
CA THR A 548 -9.80 4.28 -2.94
C THR A 548 -9.31 5.09 -4.12
N ASP A 549 -10.23 5.85 -4.71
CA ASP A 549 -9.94 6.85 -5.72
C ASP A 549 -9.37 8.16 -5.14
N ASP A 550 -8.91 8.16 -3.88
CA ASP A 550 -8.38 9.34 -3.20
C ASP A 550 -6.89 9.56 -3.51
N VAL A 551 -6.60 10.56 -4.33
CA VAL A 551 -5.24 10.97 -4.69
C VAL A 551 -4.43 11.53 -3.51
N SER A 552 -5.07 11.90 -2.40
CA SER A 552 -4.39 12.39 -1.19
C SER A 552 -3.53 11.30 -0.52
N ASN A 553 -3.77 10.03 -0.85
CA ASN A 553 -2.96 8.90 -0.40
C ASN A 553 -1.57 8.82 -1.08
N ILE A 554 -1.33 9.55 -2.19
CA ILE A 554 -0.04 9.54 -2.89
C ILE A 554 1.06 10.27 -2.08
N PRO A 555 0.85 11.51 -1.59
CA PRO A 555 1.80 12.16 -0.68
C PRO A 555 2.01 11.38 0.62
N TYR A 556 0.95 10.78 1.15
CA TYR A 556 1.04 9.91 2.33
C TYR A 556 1.96 8.70 2.07
N LEU A 557 1.78 8.00 0.95
CA LEU A 557 2.65 6.88 0.54
C LEU A 557 4.11 7.33 0.42
N LYS A 558 4.37 8.47 -0.22
CA LYS A 558 5.71 9.05 -0.35
C LYS A 558 6.33 9.38 1.00
N TRP A 559 5.58 10.03 1.90
CA TRP A 559 6.04 10.34 3.25
C TRP A 559 6.35 9.07 4.06
N LEU A 560 5.45 8.07 4.03
CA LEU A 560 5.64 6.80 4.73
C LEU A 560 6.89 6.07 4.23
N SER A 561 7.08 6.03 2.92
CA SER A 561 8.25 5.43 2.28
C SER A 561 9.55 6.15 2.68
N ASN A 562 9.56 7.47 2.71
CA ASN A 562 10.69 8.27 3.22
C ASN A 562 10.96 7.97 4.69
N ALA A 563 9.91 7.91 5.52
CA ALA A 563 10.01 7.59 6.94
C ALA A 563 10.59 6.20 7.17
N THR A 564 10.16 5.21 6.37
CA THR A 564 10.66 3.83 6.41
C THR A 564 12.15 3.77 6.09
N VAL A 565 12.58 4.35 4.97
CA VAL A 565 13.99 4.37 4.57
C VAL A 565 14.85 5.06 5.63
N ASN A 566 14.39 6.17 6.20
CA ASN A 566 15.12 6.89 7.24
C ASN A 566 15.19 6.08 8.55
N THR A 567 14.10 5.38 8.92
CA THR A 567 14.09 4.50 10.10
C THR A 567 15.05 3.33 9.91
N ILE A 568 15.09 2.71 8.73
CA ILE A 568 16.04 1.64 8.40
C ILE A 568 17.49 2.15 8.51
N LYS A 569 17.80 3.31 7.90
CA LYS A 569 19.14 3.90 7.99
C LYS A 569 19.54 4.20 9.44
N LEU A 570 18.65 4.79 10.21
CA LEU A 570 18.88 5.08 11.63
C LEU A 570 19.12 3.81 12.44
N ALA A 571 18.29 2.79 12.24
CA ALA A 571 18.41 1.50 12.92
C ALA A 571 19.75 0.80 12.61
N ILE A 572 20.16 0.77 11.35
CA ILE A 572 21.45 0.23 10.91
C ILE A 572 22.60 1.00 11.56
N THR A 573 22.58 2.34 11.49
CA THR A 573 23.65 3.18 12.05
C THR A 573 23.76 2.99 13.55
N LEU A 574 22.63 3.00 14.26
CA LEU A 574 22.59 2.84 15.71
C LEU A 574 23.09 1.44 16.13
N SER A 575 22.65 0.39 15.44
CA SER A 575 23.13 -0.99 15.69
C SER A 575 24.64 -1.11 15.51
N MET A 576 25.19 -0.53 14.44
CA MET A 576 26.63 -0.56 14.19
C MET A 576 27.42 0.24 15.24
N CYS A 577 26.91 1.40 15.67
CA CYS A 577 27.53 2.18 16.74
C CYS A 577 27.54 1.42 18.08
N ILE A 578 26.41 0.82 18.45
CA ILE A 578 26.32 0.03 19.70
C ILE A 578 27.32 -1.13 19.66
N ASN A 579 27.35 -1.89 18.56
CA ASN A 579 28.29 -3.01 18.40
C ASN A 579 29.74 -2.56 18.48
N PHE A 580 30.12 -1.47 17.80
CA PHE A 580 31.47 -0.95 17.81
C PHE A 580 31.92 -0.55 19.23
N VAL A 581 31.09 0.20 19.95
CA VAL A 581 31.37 0.62 21.33
C VAL A 581 31.48 -0.61 22.25
N ALA A 582 30.55 -1.54 22.14
CA ALA A 582 30.52 -2.71 23.00
C ALA A 582 31.72 -3.64 22.76
N VAL A 583 32.14 -3.84 21.50
CA VAL A 583 33.36 -4.60 21.17
C VAL A 583 34.61 -3.92 21.74
N THR A 584 34.71 -2.59 21.57
CA THR A 584 35.84 -1.84 22.12
C THR A 584 35.93 -2.00 23.62
N LEU A 585 34.82 -1.87 24.36
CA LEU A 585 34.77 -2.06 25.81
C LEU A 585 35.09 -3.51 26.23
N SER A 586 34.70 -4.50 25.39
CA SER A 586 35.03 -5.92 25.62
C SER A 586 36.53 -6.19 25.48
N VAL A 587 37.18 -5.66 24.44
CA VAL A 587 38.64 -5.80 24.25
C VAL A 587 39.42 -5.12 25.38
N LEU A 588 38.93 -3.95 25.84
CA LEU A 588 39.52 -3.25 27.01
C LEU A 588 39.28 -3.97 28.35
N GLY A 589 38.44 -5.00 28.38
CA GLY A 589 38.13 -5.75 29.59
C GLY A 589 37.16 -5.06 30.56
N VAL A 590 36.44 -4.03 30.08
CA VAL A 590 35.41 -3.31 30.85
C VAL A 590 34.12 -4.13 30.92
N LEU A 591 33.76 -4.81 29.82
CA LEU A 591 32.60 -5.69 29.76
C LEU A 591 33.00 -7.14 30.05
N THR A 592 32.15 -7.81 30.81
CA THR A 592 32.16 -9.27 31.03
C THR A 592 31.19 -9.93 30.02
N PRO A 593 31.24 -11.27 29.84
CA PRO A 593 30.26 -11.96 28.96
C PRO A 593 28.81 -11.62 29.31
N THR A 594 28.48 -11.56 30.59
CA THR A 594 27.17 -11.19 31.12
C THR A 594 26.75 -9.76 30.80
N THR A 595 27.58 -8.79 31.21
CA THR A 595 27.25 -7.36 30.94
C THR A 595 27.24 -7.06 29.45
N GLY A 596 28.11 -7.74 28.68
CA GLY A 596 28.12 -7.70 27.22
C GLY A 596 26.84 -8.21 26.60
N ALA A 597 26.33 -9.36 27.07
CA ALA A 597 25.04 -9.93 26.60
C ALA A 597 23.87 -9.01 26.94
N LEU A 598 23.83 -8.40 28.12
CA LEU A 598 22.81 -7.42 28.51
C LEU A 598 22.84 -6.19 27.62
N VAL A 599 24.01 -5.58 27.40
CA VAL A 599 24.15 -4.41 26.52
C VAL A 599 23.73 -4.73 25.10
N HIS A 600 24.15 -5.89 24.57
CA HIS A 600 23.79 -6.35 23.26
C HIS A 600 22.27 -6.51 23.10
N ASN A 601 21.61 -7.25 24.02
CA ASN A 601 20.16 -7.51 23.92
C ASN A 601 19.34 -6.24 24.14
N ALA A 602 19.70 -5.40 25.11
CA ALA A 602 19.02 -4.11 25.32
C ALA A 602 19.13 -3.22 24.08
N GLY A 603 20.31 -3.15 23.47
CA GLY A 603 20.54 -2.42 22.22
C GLY A 603 19.73 -2.99 21.05
N SER A 604 19.71 -4.31 20.89
CA SER A 604 18.94 -5.00 19.85
C SER A 604 17.44 -4.76 20.01
N CYS A 605 16.90 -4.98 21.20
CA CYS A 605 15.49 -4.72 21.51
C CYS A 605 15.11 -3.25 21.25
N PHE A 606 15.96 -2.31 21.64
CA PHE A 606 15.73 -0.88 21.40
C PHE A 606 15.66 -0.55 19.90
N VAL A 607 16.60 -1.06 19.11
CA VAL A 607 16.66 -0.82 17.65
C VAL A 607 15.45 -1.45 16.93
N VAL A 608 15.06 -2.68 17.29
CA VAL A 608 13.89 -3.35 16.71
C VAL A 608 12.59 -2.67 17.13
N LEU A 609 12.48 -2.23 18.38
CA LEU A 609 11.34 -1.45 18.87
C LEU A 609 11.20 -0.12 18.10
N LEU A 610 12.31 0.59 17.88
CA LEU A 610 12.34 1.83 17.09
C LEU A 610 11.77 1.60 15.66
N ALA A 611 12.15 0.47 15.04
CA ALA A 611 11.62 0.06 13.74
C ALA A 611 10.12 -0.25 13.79
N ALA A 612 9.65 -0.95 14.82
CA ALA A 612 8.25 -1.32 14.99
C ALA A 612 7.33 -0.11 15.29
N LEU A 613 7.84 0.95 15.93
CA LEU A 613 7.08 2.17 16.21
C LEU A 613 6.62 2.90 14.94
N LEU A 614 7.16 2.56 13.78
CA LEU A 614 6.70 3.08 12.49
C LEU A 614 5.21 2.73 12.22
N TYR A 615 4.71 1.61 12.76
CA TYR A 615 3.31 1.18 12.67
C TYR A 615 2.31 2.18 13.28
N ASP A 616 2.71 2.92 14.32
CA ASP A 616 1.83 3.88 15.03
C ASP A 616 2.13 5.34 14.67
N ARG A 617 3.05 5.57 13.71
CA ARG A 617 3.48 6.93 13.33
C ARG A 617 2.39 7.65 12.55
N LYS A 618 1.92 8.80 13.07
CA LYS A 618 0.86 9.60 12.44
C LYS A 618 1.41 10.50 11.34
N TYR A 619 0.74 10.49 10.20
CA TYR A 619 0.96 11.48 9.14
C TYR A 619 0.40 12.83 9.58
N ARG A 620 1.25 13.87 9.55
CA ARG A 620 0.82 15.26 9.72
C ARG A 620 0.93 15.93 8.35
N LYS A 621 -0.21 16.29 7.74
CA LYS A 621 -0.20 17.13 6.54
C LYS A 621 0.61 18.40 6.86
N LYS A 622 1.69 18.63 6.12
CA LYS A 622 2.39 19.92 6.16
C LYS A 622 1.46 20.93 5.48
N GLN A 623 0.75 21.72 6.25
CA GLN A 623 0.09 22.89 5.69
C GLN A 623 1.16 23.75 5.03
N CYS A 624 1.12 23.89 3.72
CA CYS A 624 1.83 24.96 3.02
C CYS A 624 1.26 26.28 3.57
N LYS A 625 1.97 26.91 4.50
CA LYS A 625 1.68 28.29 4.90
C LYS A 625 1.90 29.14 3.65
N GLY A 626 0.82 29.33 2.87
CA GLY A 626 0.76 30.39 1.90
C GLY A 626 1.13 31.67 2.64
N LYS A 627 2.13 32.38 2.16
CA LYS A 627 2.39 33.76 2.55
C LYS A 627 1.09 34.52 2.29
N ARG A 628 0.22 34.61 3.30
CA ARG A 628 -0.79 35.66 3.30
C ARG A 628 -0.02 36.96 3.33
N GLY A 629 -0.01 37.67 2.21
CA GLY A 629 0.39 39.04 2.17
C GLY A 629 -0.38 39.78 3.27
N ARG A 630 0.33 40.46 4.14
CA ARG A 630 -0.27 41.45 5.02
C ARG A 630 -0.82 42.58 4.14
N PRO A 631 -2.00 43.10 4.46
CA PRO A 631 -2.60 44.21 3.74
C PRO A 631 -1.69 45.47 3.78
#